data_751f29a053c04b261cf174f4ebb8c40e
#
_entry.id   751f29a053c04b261cf174f4ebb8c40e
#
_cell.length_a   1.000
_cell.length_b   1.000
_cell.length_c   1.000
_cell.angle_alpha   90.00
_cell.angle_beta   90.00
_cell.angle_gamma   90.00
#
_symmetry.space_group_name_H-M   'P 1'
#
loop_
_entity.id
_entity.type
_entity.pdbx_description
1 polymer ?
#
loop_
_entity_poly.entity_id
_entity_poly.type
_entity_poly.pdbx_seq_one_letter_code
_entity_poly.pdbx_strand_id
1 'polypeptide(L)'
;MAKEKFNRTKPHVNVGTSGHVDHGKTTLTAAISAVLSRKGLAELKDYDNIDNAPEEKERGITIATSHIEYETDARHYAHVDCPGHADYVKNMITGAAQMDGAILVVSAADGPMPQTREHILLSRQVGVPYIVVFMNKCDMVDDPELQELVEMEIRELLSEYGFPGDDTPIIKGSALQALEEAKAGKDGEWSAKIMELMAAVDSYIPTPTRDTDKDFLMPIEDIFSISGRGTVVTGRVEKGIVKVGDTIEIVGLRDTQTTTVTGVEMFRKEMDQGEAGDNVGVLLRGTKKEDVERGMVLCKPKSITPHTKFEAEVYILTKDEGGRHTPFFNNYRPQFYVRTTDVTGSITLAAGTEMVMPGDNVKITVELIAPVALEDGTRFAIREGGRTVGSGVVSKILS
;
A
#
# COMPACT_ATOMS: atom_id res chain seq x y z
N MET A 1 -7.84 21.10 24.51
CA MET A 1 -6.70 21.77 23.87
C MET A 1 -6.99 21.84 22.37
N ALA A 2 -6.70 22.95 21.70
CA ALA A 2 -6.80 23.02 20.24
C ALA A 2 -5.78 22.04 19.66
N LYS A 3 -6.18 21.28 18.62
CA LYS A 3 -5.25 20.41 17.90
C LYS A 3 -4.22 21.24 17.17
N GLU A 4 -3.03 20.68 17.01
CA GLU A 4 -1.98 21.25 16.18
C GLU A 4 -2.45 21.30 14.72
N LYS A 5 -2.10 22.37 14.00
CA LYS A 5 -2.42 22.51 12.58
C LYS A 5 -1.26 21.96 11.75
N PHE A 6 -1.56 21.11 10.77
CA PHE A 6 -0.56 20.63 9.84
C PHE A 6 -0.04 21.77 8.97
N ASN A 7 1.28 21.92 8.89
CA ASN A 7 1.92 22.93 8.07
C ASN A 7 2.70 22.26 6.92
N ARG A 8 2.24 22.44 5.70
CA ARG A 8 2.84 21.85 4.50
C ARG A 8 4.07 22.69 4.07
N THR A 9 5.24 22.30 4.58
CA THR A 9 6.51 23.01 4.29
C THR A 9 7.38 22.28 3.29
N LYS A 10 7.16 20.96 3.09
CA LYS A 10 7.95 20.09 2.21
C LYS A 10 7.04 19.27 1.29
N PRO A 11 7.55 18.81 0.13
CA PRO A 11 6.82 17.85 -0.70
C PRO A 11 6.48 16.58 0.09
N HIS A 12 5.26 16.07 -0.10
CA HIS A 12 4.77 14.88 0.56
C HIS A 12 4.91 13.65 -0.33
N VAL A 13 5.49 12.57 0.22
CA VAL A 13 5.72 11.30 -0.47
C VAL A 13 5.26 10.14 0.42
N ASN A 14 4.54 9.19 -0.17
CA ASN A 14 4.11 7.98 0.52
C ASN A 14 5.10 6.85 0.21
N VAL A 15 5.71 6.30 1.23
CA VAL A 15 6.56 5.12 1.12
C VAL A 15 6.06 4.02 2.05
N GLY A 16 6.53 2.81 1.89
CA GLY A 16 6.20 1.78 2.85
C GLY A 16 7.14 0.60 2.76
N THR A 17 7.18 -0.19 3.84
CA THR A 17 7.95 -1.42 3.91
C THR A 17 7.16 -2.59 3.36
N SER A 18 7.82 -3.42 2.55
CA SER A 18 7.30 -4.68 2.02
C SER A 18 8.37 -5.77 2.09
N GLY A 19 7.98 -7.03 1.96
CA GLY A 19 8.91 -8.17 2.02
C GLY A 19 8.40 -9.31 2.91
N HIS A 20 9.17 -10.37 2.98
CA HIS A 20 8.79 -11.60 3.69
C HIS A 20 8.55 -11.38 5.20
N VAL A 21 7.77 -12.26 5.83
CA VAL A 21 7.63 -12.32 7.29
C VAL A 21 9.02 -12.54 7.91
N ASP A 22 9.26 -11.98 9.09
CA ASP A 22 10.53 -12.07 9.84
C ASP A 22 11.77 -11.46 9.18
N HIS A 23 11.66 -10.81 8.01
CA HIS A 23 12.76 -10.05 7.42
C HIS A 23 13.03 -8.71 8.11
N GLY A 24 12.19 -8.30 9.08
CA GLY A 24 12.42 -7.14 9.95
C GLY A 24 11.84 -5.82 9.43
N LYS A 25 10.71 -5.84 8.72
CA LYS A 25 10.01 -4.64 8.20
C LYS A 25 9.66 -3.66 9.32
N THR A 26 8.89 -4.11 10.31
CA THR A 26 8.47 -3.29 11.46
C THR A 26 9.66 -2.82 12.29
N THR A 27 10.71 -3.66 12.42
CA THR A 27 11.96 -3.26 13.07
C THR A 27 12.65 -2.13 12.30
N LEU A 28 12.68 -2.21 10.96
CA LEU A 28 13.21 -1.13 10.12
C LEU A 28 12.40 0.15 10.26
N THR A 29 11.08 0.05 10.25
CA THR A 29 10.16 1.17 10.45
C THR A 29 10.42 1.86 11.79
N ALA A 30 10.60 1.08 12.87
CA ALA A 30 10.97 1.59 14.19
C ALA A 30 12.38 2.22 14.20
N ALA A 31 13.35 1.62 13.51
CA ALA A 31 14.71 2.15 13.42
C ALA A 31 14.75 3.49 12.68
N ILE A 32 14.02 3.62 11.56
CA ILE A 32 13.88 4.89 10.82
C ILE A 32 13.32 5.98 11.76
N SER A 33 12.19 5.69 12.44
CA SER A 33 11.57 6.60 13.39
C SER A 33 12.55 7.03 14.51
N ALA A 34 13.28 6.07 15.10
CA ALA A 34 14.20 6.33 16.20
C ALA A 34 15.42 7.16 15.75
N VAL A 35 16.03 6.83 14.61
CA VAL A 35 17.20 7.55 14.08
C VAL A 35 16.82 8.98 13.68
N LEU A 36 15.70 9.17 13.00
CA LEU A 36 15.23 10.48 12.57
C LEU A 36 14.73 11.33 13.75
N SER A 37 14.11 10.73 14.77
CA SER A 37 13.67 11.42 15.98
C SER A 37 14.83 12.09 16.72
N ARG A 38 16.00 11.46 16.77
CA ARG A 38 17.21 12.05 17.36
C ARG A 38 17.68 13.29 16.63
N LYS A 39 17.33 13.42 15.35
CA LYS A 39 17.62 14.61 14.52
C LYS A 39 16.48 15.65 14.55
N GLY A 40 15.41 15.38 15.31
CA GLY A 40 14.23 16.25 15.35
C GLY A 40 13.36 16.18 14.10
N LEU A 41 13.50 15.11 13.31
CA LEU A 41 12.82 14.91 12.02
C LEU A 41 11.67 13.90 12.10
N ALA A 42 11.41 13.32 13.26
CA ALA A 42 10.30 12.39 13.52
C ALA A 42 9.85 12.46 14.98
N GLU A 43 8.60 12.07 15.24
CA GLU A 43 8.16 11.67 16.58
C GLU A 43 8.60 10.22 16.80
N LEU A 44 9.24 9.93 17.94
CA LEU A 44 9.68 8.56 18.25
C LEU A 44 8.47 7.62 18.32
N LYS A 45 8.48 6.57 17.51
CA LYS A 45 7.54 5.46 17.57
C LYS A 45 8.31 4.19 17.92
N ASP A 46 8.04 3.66 19.11
CA ASP A 46 8.58 2.34 19.49
C ASP A 46 7.86 1.23 18.72
N TYR A 47 8.54 0.08 18.60
CA TYR A 47 8.02 -1.12 17.96
C TYR A 47 6.60 -1.48 18.44
N ASP A 48 6.37 -1.49 19.76
CA ASP A 48 5.09 -1.79 20.39
C ASP A 48 3.96 -0.79 20.07
N ASN A 49 4.32 0.39 19.54
CA ASN A 49 3.38 1.41 19.12
C ASN A 49 3.07 1.35 17.62
N ILE A 50 3.85 0.61 16.85
CA ILE A 50 3.62 0.33 15.42
C ILE A 50 2.66 -0.86 15.32
N ASP A 51 3.00 -2.00 15.90
CA ASP A 51 2.15 -3.19 16.00
C ASP A 51 1.32 -3.13 17.30
N ASN A 52 0.14 -2.50 17.21
CA ASN A 52 -0.66 -2.17 18.41
C ASN A 52 -1.74 -3.20 18.75
N ALA A 53 -2.19 -4.02 17.78
CA ALA A 53 -3.27 -4.97 18.01
C ALA A 53 -2.83 -6.09 18.97
N PRO A 54 -3.69 -6.54 19.90
CA PRO A 54 -3.36 -7.64 20.80
C PRO A 54 -2.87 -8.90 20.07
N GLU A 55 -3.48 -9.23 18.93
CA GLU A 55 -3.09 -10.38 18.12
C GLU A 55 -1.72 -10.21 17.44
N GLU A 56 -1.33 -8.98 17.07
CA GLU A 56 -0.01 -8.67 16.52
C GLU A 56 1.07 -8.91 17.58
N LYS A 57 0.82 -8.45 18.80
CA LYS A 57 1.74 -8.65 19.95
C LYS A 57 1.87 -10.11 20.37
N GLU A 58 0.77 -10.87 20.34
CA GLU A 58 0.75 -12.27 20.70
C GLU A 58 1.49 -13.13 19.66
N ARG A 59 1.31 -12.83 18.38
CA ARG A 59 1.90 -13.60 17.27
C ARG A 59 3.24 -13.08 16.81
N GLY A 60 3.64 -11.86 17.17
CA GLY A 60 4.87 -11.21 16.73
C GLY A 60 4.90 -10.90 15.24
N ILE A 61 3.73 -10.71 14.61
CA ILE A 61 3.60 -10.41 13.18
C ILE A 61 2.66 -9.23 12.96
N THR A 62 2.95 -8.41 11.97
CA THR A 62 2.06 -7.31 11.53
C THR A 62 0.85 -7.87 10.79
N ILE A 63 -0.34 -7.50 11.22
CA ILE A 63 -1.63 -7.92 10.64
C ILE A 63 -2.27 -6.78 9.87
N ALA A 64 -2.38 -5.61 10.49
CA ALA A 64 -2.94 -4.41 9.88
C ALA A 64 -1.83 -3.47 9.38
N THR A 65 -2.14 -2.65 8.38
CA THR A 65 -1.23 -1.58 7.97
C THR A 65 -1.12 -0.52 9.07
N SER A 66 0.10 -0.12 9.40
CA SER A 66 0.37 0.97 10.34
C SER A 66 0.95 2.16 9.61
N HIS A 67 0.54 3.36 9.99
CA HIS A 67 1.01 4.60 9.37
C HIS A 67 1.81 5.43 10.37
N ILE A 68 3.02 5.80 9.98
CA ILE A 68 3.87 6.73 10.72
C ILE A 68 4.28 7.91 9.84
N GLU A 69 4.59 9.04 10.46
CA GLU A 69 5.14 10.21 9.76
C GLU A 69 6.57 10.48 10.19
N TYR A 70 7.38 10.95 9.25
CA TYR A 70 8.72 11.49 9.51
C TYR A 70 9.14 12.40 8.36
N GLU A 71 10.23 13.09 8.55
CA GLU A 71 10.80 13.98 7.56
C GLU A 71 12.28 13.68 7.29
N THR A 72 12.73 14.08 6.11
CA THR A 72 14.14 14.36 5.82
C THR A 72 14.31 15.86 5.63
N ASP A 73 15.51 16.31 5.35
CA ASP A 73 15.72 17.73 5.01
C ASP A 73 14.93 18.14 3.75
N ALA A 74 14.72 17.20 2.82
CA ALA A 74 14.10 17.44 1.54
C ALA A 74 12.57 17.21 1.52
N ARG A 75 12.03 16.29 2.32
CA ARG A 75 10.66 15.75 2.15
C ARG A 75 9.97 15.41 3.46
N HIS A 76 8.64 15.43 3.40
CA HIS A 76 7.75 14.84 4.41
C HIS A 76 7.26 13.48 3.92
N TYR A 77 7.31 12.47 4.76
CA TYR A 77 6.92 11.10 4.43
C TYR A 77 5.75 10.61 5.28
N ALA A 78 4.76 10.01 4.61
CA ALA A 78 3.89 9.04 5.23
C ALA A 78 4.46 7.64 4.94
N HIS A 79 4.71 6.86 5.98
CA HIS A 79 5.25 5.51 5.87
C HIS A 79 4.19 4.50 6.29
N VAL A 80 3.94 3.55 5.38
CA VAL A 80 2.99 2.45 5.58
C VAL A 80 3.76 1.18 5.90
N ASP A 81 3.66 0.67 7.11
CA ASP A 81 4.20 -0.64 7.45
C ASP A 81 3.22 -1.74 7.03
N CYS A 82 3.63 -2.58 6.07
CA CYS A 82 2.78 -3.61 5.49
C CYS A 82 3.02 -4.98 6.12
N PRO A 83 1.94 -5.78 6.32
CA PRO A 83 2.09 -7.15 6.78
C PRO A 83 2.89 -7.98 5.78
N GLY A 84 3.69 -8.93 6.29
CA GLY A 84 4.51 -9.84 5.47
C GLY A 84 3.88 -11.20 5.27
N HIS A 85 2.89 -11.58 6.08
CA HIS A 85 2.33 -12.93 6.08
C HIS A 85 1.28 -13.11 4.97
N ALA A 86 1.28 -14.27 4.32
CA ALA A 86 0.39 -14.59 3.20
C ALA A 86 -1.11 -14.44 3.53
N ASP A 87 -1.53 -14.68 4.78
CA ASP A 87 -2.93 -14.54 5.20
C ASP A 87 -3.41 -13.09 5.17
N TYR A 88 -2.50 -12.11 5.20
CA TYR A 88 -2.82 -10.67 5.27
C TYR A 88 -2.51 -9.92 3.98
N VAL A 89 -2.36 -10.63 2.86
CA VAL A 89 -2.05 -10.04 1.54
C VAL A 89 -3.06 -8.97 1.13
N LYS A 90 -4.34 -9.09 1.54
CA LYS A 90 -5.33 -8.02 1.32
C LYS A 90 -4.88 -6.67 1.91
N ASN A 91 -4.37 -6.68 3.13
CA ASN A 91 -3.88 -5.47 3.79
C ASN A 91 -2.59 -4.97 3.14
N MET A 92 -1.72 -5.90 2.70
CA MET A 92 -0.52 -5.57 1.92
C MET A 92 -0.89 -4.87 0.60
N ILE A 93 -1.84 -5.41 -0.18
CA ILE A 93 -2.31 -4.80 -1.44
C ILE A 93 -2.86 -3.39 -1.19
N THR A 94 -3.68 -3.23 -0.14
CA THR A 94 -4.24 -1.93 0.22
C THR A 94 -3.15 -0.93 0.59
N GLY A 95 -2.17 -1.34 1.41
CA GLY A 95 -1.03 -0.51 1.78
C GLY A 95 -0.16 -0.15 0.57
N ALA A 96 0.19 -1.15 -0.25
CA ALA A 96 1.01 -0.93 -1.44
C ALA A 96 0.38 0.00 -2.47
N ALA A 97 -0.95 -0.05 -2.64
CA ALA A 97 -1.68 0.86 -3.54
C ALA A 97 -1.57 2.34 -3.12
N GLN A 98 -1.16 2.62 -1.89
CA GLN A 98 -0.98 3.98 -1.37
C GLN A 98 0.45 4.52 -1.59
N MET A 99 1.41 3.68 -1.98
CA MET A 99 2.82 4.04 -2.04
C MET A 99 3.20 4.73 -3.34
N ASP A 100 4.03 5.75 -3.24
CA ASP A 100 4.74 6.38 -4.37
C ASP A 100 6.07 5.64 -4.64
N GLY A 101 6.54 4.88 -3.66
CA GLY A 101 7.67 3.98 -3.75
C GLY A 101 7.70 3.03 -2.56
N ALA A 102 8.29 1.86 -2.70
CA ALA A 102 8.40 0.85 -1.65
C ALA A 102 9.86 0.65 -1.19
N ILE A 103 10.02 0.33 0.09
CA ILE A 103 11.26 -0.18 0.67
C ILE A 103 11.09 -1.69 0.81
N LEU A 104 11.74 -2.44 -0.07
CA LEU A 104 11.75 -3.89 -0.01
C LEU A 104 12.78 -4.36 1.02
N VAL A 105 12.34 -5.06 2.05
CA VAL A 105 13.21 -5.57 3.11
C VAL A 105 13.50 -7.04 2.86
N VAL A 106 14.77 -7.38 2.70
CA VAL A 106 15.25 -8.75 2.49
C VAL A 106 16.32 -9.07 3.51
N SER A 107 16.20 -10.21 4.19
CA SER A 107 17.23 -10.68 5.13
C SER A 107 18.47 -11.16 4.36
N ALA A 108 19.65 -10.68 4.74
CA ALA A 108 20.92 -11.15 4.18
C ALA A 108 21.20 -12.62 4.52
N ALA A 109 20.63 -13.11 5.62
CA ALA A 109 20.82 -14.50 6.06
C ALA A 109 19.93 -15.50 5.31
N ASP A 110 18.72 -15.06 4.90
CA ASP A 110 17.70 -15.92 4.31
C ASP A 110 17.58 -15.74 2.78
N GLY A 111 18.01 -14.57 2.26
CA GLY A 111 17.82 -14.19 0.86
C GLY A 111 16.35 -13.93 0.47
N PRO A 112 16.05 -13.83 -0.82
CA PRO A 112 14.70 -13.68 -1.31
C PRO A 112 13.85 -14.93 -1.06
N MET A 113 12.77 -14.78 -0.30
CA MET A 113 11.84 -15.83 0.10
C MET A 113 10.56 -15.78 -0.76
N PRO A 114 9.67 -16.79 -0.75
CA PRO A 114 8.48 -16.83 -1.60
C PRO A 114 7.59 -15.58 -1.51
N GLN A 115 7.39 -15.05 -0.30
CA GLN A 115 6.60 -13.82 -0.11
C GLN A 115 7.33 -12.57 -0.61
N THR A 116 8.66 -12.56 -0.67
CA THR A 116 9.43 -11.49 -1.31
C THR A 116 9.04 -11.38 -2.78
N ARG A 117 8.99 -12.51 -3.51
CA ARG A 117 8.54 -12.61 -4.90
C ARG A 117 7.10 -12.11 -5.06
N GLU A 118 6.19 -12.60 -4.23
CA GLU A 118 4.78 -12.19 -4.24
C GLU A 118 4.63 -10.68 -4.00
N HIS A 119 5.37 -10.11 -3.06
CA HIS A 119 5.30 -8.68 -2.75
C HIS A 119 5.84 -7.79 -3.87
N ILE A 120 6.91 -8.19 -4.56
CA ILE A 120 7.42 -7.45 -5.74
C ILE A 120 6.37 -7.50 -6.86
N LEU A 121 5.82 -8.68 -7.15
CA LEU A 121 4.77 -8.86 -8.14
C LEU A 121 3.54 -8.00 -7.84
N LEU A 122 3.04 -8.05 -6.60
CA LEU A 122 1.88 -7.26 -6.17
C LEU A 122 2.16 -5.76 -6.24
N SER A 123 3.34 -5.32 -5.81
CA SER A 123 3.75 -3.91 -5.94
C SER A 123 3.69 -3.44 -7.39
N ARG A 124 4.16 -4.27 -8.32
CA ARG A 124 4.07 -3.99 -9.76
C ARG A 124 2.62 -3.89 -10.24
N GLN A 125 1.76 -4.82 -9.81
CA GLN A 125 0.35 -4.88 -10.22
C GLN A 125 -0.47 -3.70 -9.70
N VAL A 126 -0.27 -3.30 -8.44
CA VAL A 126 -0.98 -2.14 -7.86
C VAL A 126 -0.39 -0.80 -8.32
N GLY A 127 0.73 -0.84 -9.06
CA GLY A 127 1.31 0.33 -9.71
C GLY A 127 2.31 1.10 -8.87
N VAL A 128 2.97 0.47 -7.88
CA VAL A 128 4.13 1.05 -7.19
C VAL A 128 5.25 1.26 -8.21
N PRO A 129 5.68 2.51 -8.46
CA PRO A 129 6.58 2.77 -9.59
C PRO A 129 8.06 2.53 -9.26
N TYR A 130 8.45 2.63 -8.00
CA TYR A 130 9.84 2.59 -7.55
C TYR A 130 10.02 1.68 -6.34
N ILE A 131 11.12 0.93 -6.33
CA ILE A 131 11.55 0.11 -5.18
C ILE A 131 12.98 0.50 -4.80
N VAL A 132 13.22 0.71 -3.51
CA VAL A 132 14.55 0.78 -2.89
C VAL A 132 14.68 -0.45 -2.00
N VAL A 133 15.84 -1.07 -1.95
CA VAL A 133 16.03 -2.29 -1.16
C VAL A 133 16.82 -1.99 0.11
N PHE A 134 16.36 -2.51 1.23
CA PHE A 134 17.15 -2.61 2.45
C PHE A 134 17.47 -4.08 2.73
N MET A 135 18.73 -4.46 2.50
CA MET A 135 19.24 -5.78 2.85
C MET A 135 19.57 -5.81 4.33
N ASN A 136 18.64 -6.38 5.10
CA ASN A 136 18.63 -6.38 6.56
C ASN A 136 19.40 -7.55 7.16
N LYS A 137 19.71 -7.50 8.46
CA LYS A 137 20.41 -8.52 9.24
C LYS A 137 21.83 -8.81 8.73
N CYS A 138 22.51 -7.81 8.16
CA CYS A 138 23.90 -7.96 7.71
C CYS A 138 24.87 -8.20 8.87
N ASP A 139 24.50 -7.85 10.09
CA ASP A 139 25.22 -8.16 11.32
C ASP A 139 25.29 -9.67 11.65
N MET A 140 24.44 -10.48 11.02
CA MET A 140 24.40 -11.95 11.17
C MET A 140 25.19 -12.69 10.09
N VAL A 141 25.73 -12.01 9.10
CA VAL A 141 26.41 -12.60 7.94
C VAL A 141 27.78 -11.96 7.78
N ASP A 142 28.80 -12.61 8.33
CA ASP A 142 30.17 -12.11 8.30
C ASP A 142 30.86 -12.30 6.93
N ASP A 143 30.31 -13.17 6.08
CA ASP A 143 30.88 -13.48 4.76
C ASP A 143 30.39 -12.49 3.69
N PRO A 144 31.28 -11.63 3.15
CA PRO A 144 30.90 -10.67 2.11
C PRO A 144 30.42 -11.34 0.81
N GLU A 145 30.94 -12.52 0.47
CA GLU A 145 30.57 -13.24 -0.76
C GLU A 145 29.10 -13.70 -0.69
N LEU A 146 28.63 -14.13 0.49
CA LEU A 146 27.22 -14.46 0.69
C LEU A 146 26.33 -13.24 0.58
N GLN A 147 26.76 -12.10 1.11
CA GLN A 147 25.99 -10.85 0.95
C GLN A 147 25.91 -10.40 -0.52
N GLU A 148 26.99 -10.57 -1.29
CA GLU A 148 27.02 -10.24 -2.73
C GLU A 148 26.09 -11.19 -3.52
N LEU A 149 26.06 -12.48 -3.17
CA LEU A 149 25.17 -13.45 -3.80
C LEU A 149 23.70 -13.08 -3.58
N VAL A 150 23.31 -12.74 -2.34
CA VAL A 150 21.94 -12.31 -2.03
C VAL A 150 21.59 -11.02 -2.78
N GLU A 151 22.53 -10.07 -2.88
CA GLU A 151 22.32 -8.85 -3.67
C GLU A 151 22.05 -9.17 -5.14
N MET A 152 22.82 -10.08 -5.75
CA MET A 152 22.60 -10.51 -7.13
C MET A 152 21.24 -11.15 -7.33
N GLU A 153 20.83 -12.04 -6.44
CA GLU A 153 19.49 -12.67 -6.48
C GLU A 153 18.36 -11.64 -6.39
N ILE A 154 18.51 -10.61 -5.56
CA ILE A 154 17.54 -9.53 -5.44
C ILE A 154 17.46 -8.74 -6.77
N ARG A 155 18.59 -8.41 -7.40
CA ARG A 155 18.65 -7.68 -8.67
C ARG A 155 18.00 -8.46 -9.81
N GLU A 156 18.30 -9.76 -9.91
CA GLU A 156 17.69 -10.66 -10.88
C GLU A 156 16.17 -10.72 -10.69
N LEU A 157 15.73 -10.89 -9.45
CA LEU A 157 14.31 -10.96 -9.12
C LEU A 157 13.57 -9.66 -9.45
N LEU A 158 14.13 -8.50 -9.14
CA LEU A 158 13.54 -7.21 -9.51
C LEU A 158 13.42 -7.06 -11.02
N SER A 159 14.45 -7.48 -11.78
CA SER A 159 14.47 -7.43 -13.25
C SER A 159 13.43 -8.37 -13.85
N GLU A 160 13.23 -9.57 -13.29
CA GLU A 160 12.20 -10.54 -13.67
C GLU A 160 10.79 -9.93 -13.62
N TYR A 161 10.51 -9.14 -12.58
CA TYR A 161 9.21 -8.46 -12.40
C TYR A 161 9.13 -7.06 -13.03
N GLY A 162 10.11 -6.68 -13.85
CA GLY A 162 10.10 -5.45 -14.65
C GLY A 162 10.45 -4.17 -13.87
N PHE A 163 11.15 -4.30 -12.75
CA PHE A 163 11.85 -3.19 -12.10
C PHE A 163 13.29 -3.11 -12.59
N PRO A 164 13.95 -1.93 -12.58
CA PRO A 164 15.35 -1.79 -13.04
C PRO A 164 16.32 -2.36 -11.99
N GLY A 165 16.46 -3.69 -11.92
CA GLY A 165 17.24 -4.37 -10.89
C GLY A 165 18.68 -3.89 -10.76
N ASP A 166 19.36 -3.61 -11.88
CA ASP A 166 20.75 -3.14 -11.88
C ASP A 166 20.87 -1.71 -11.29
N ASP A 167 19.90 -0.85 -11.56
CA ASP A 167 19.91 0.56 -11.11
C ASP A 167 19.23 0.75 -9.74
N THR A 168 18.56 -0.27 -9.21
CA THR A 168 17.87 -0.18 -7.94
C THR A 168 18.87 -0.04 -6.78
N PRO A 169 18.74 1.00 -5.93
CA PRO A 169 19.59 1.13 -4.75
C PRO A 169 19.37 -0.01 -3.76
N ILE A 170 20.44 -0.65 -3.33
CA ILE A 170 20.44 -1.69 -2.29
C ILE A 170 21.34 -1.24 -1.15
N ILE A 171 20.77 -1.00 0.01
CA ILE A 171 21.49 -0.60 1.22
C ILE A 171 21.62 -1.78 2.16
N LYS A 172 22.85 -2.12 2.52
CA LYS A 172 23.20 -3.20 3.45
C LYS A 172 23.25 -2.66 4.86
N GLY A 173 22.49 -3.31 5.79
CA GLY A 173 22.42 -2.82 7.16
C GLY A 173 21.79 -3.80 8.14
N SER A 174 21.67 -3.36 9.39
CA SER A 174 20.93 -4.03 10.45
C SER A 174 19.97 -3.07 11.12
N ALA A 175 18.68 -3.30 10.92
CA ALA A 175 17.63 -2.47 11.51
C ALA A 175 17.61 -2.60 13.04
N LEU A 176 17.88 -3.80 13.56
CA LEU A 176 17.92 -4.04 15.01
C LEU A 176 19.08 -3.27 15.66
N GLN A 177 20.28 -3.40 15.12
CA GLN A 177 21.47 -2.71 15.63
C GLN A 177 21.30 -1.18 15.52
N ALA A 178 20.75 -0.69 14.41
CA ALA A 178 20.46 0.75 14.26
C ALA A 178 19.46 1.26 15.31
N LEU A 179 18.43 0.47 15.62
CA LEU A 179 17.45 0.80 16.66
C LEU A 179 18.10 0.82 18.05
N GLU A 180 18.96 -0.15 18.36
CA GLU A 180 19.71 -0.20 19.62
C GLU A 180 20.68 0.97 19.77
N GLU A 181 21.44 1.32 18.72
CA GLU A 181 22.29 2.51 18.68
C GLU A 181 21.49 3.77 18.96
N ALA A 182 20.35 3.95 18.29
CA ALA A 182 19.49 5.12 18.47
C ALA A 182 18.92 5.20 19.90
N LYS A 183 18.46 4.08 20.46
CA LYS A 183 17.98 4.00 21.86
C LYS A 183 19.08 4.29 22.87
N ALA A 184 20.32 3.87 22.58
CA ALA A 184 21.48 4.17 23.41
C ALA A 184 22.00 5.61 23.27
N GLY A 185 21.37 6.41 22.43
CA GLY A 185 21.79 7.80 22.17
C GLY A 185 23.09 7.92 21.36
N LYS A 186 23.45 6.88 20.58
CA LYS A 186 24.69 6.83 19.78
C LYS A 186 24.38 7.00 18.31
N ASP A 187 25.31 7.65 17.58
CA ASP A 187 25.35 7.65 16.12
C ASP A 187 26.48 6.70 15.71
N GLY A 188 26.10 5.47 15.38
CA GLY A 188 27.03 4.41 14.99
C GLY A 188 26.96 4.08 13.50
N GLU A 189 27.61 3.00 13.13
CA GLU A 189 27.67 2.48 11.75
C GLU A 189 26.26 2.15 11.23
N TRP A 190 25.44 1.48 12.04
CA TRP A 190 24.12 1.01 11.64
C TRP A 190 23.11 2.15 11.53
N SER A 191 23.19 3.14 12.41
CA SER A 191 22.40 4.37 12.30
C SER A 191 22.75 5.16 11.03
N ALA A 192 24.02 5.15 10.62
CA ALA A 192 24.46 5.74 9.36
C ALA A 192 23.84 5.03 8.15
N LYS A 193 23.64 3.69 8.20
CA LYS A 193 22.97 2.93 7.14
C LYS A 193 21.48 3.29 6.99
N ILE A 194 20.80 3.62 8.08
CA ILE A 194 19.44 4.18 8.01
C ILE A 194 19.43 5.54 7.30
N MET A 195 20.40 6.39 7.58
CA MET A 195 20.50 7.68 6.89
C MET A 195 20.86 7.52 5.40
N GLU A 196 21.70 6.53 5.05
CA GLU A 196 22.00 6.16 3.67
C GLU A 196 20.74 5.66 2.94
N LEU A 197 19.91 4.83 3.60
CA LEU A 197 18.61 4.42 3.08
C LEU A 197 17.72 5.62 2.79
N MET A 198 17.60 6.55 3.73
CA MET A 198 16.74 7.73 3.54
C MET A 198 17.26 8.65 2.43
N ALA A 199 18.57 8.79 2.29
CA ALA A 199 19.18 9.52 1.16
C ALA A 199 18.90 8.83 -0.19
N ALA A 200 18.94 7.50 -0.24
CA ALA A 200 18.58 6.74 -1.44
C ALA A 200 17.08 6.91 -1.77
N VAL A 201 16.20 6.86 -0.78
CA VAL A 201 14.76 7.10 -0.96
C VAL A 201 14.50 8.52 -1.47
N ASP A 202 15.17 9.55 -0.90
CA ASP A 202 15.07 10.94 -1.34
C ASP A 202 15.50 11.14 -2.80
N SER A 203 16.56 10.46 -3.23
CA SER A 203 17.14 10.66 -4.56
C SER A 203 16.52 9.79 -5.64
N TYR A 204 16.16 8.54 -5.31
CA TYR A 204 15.71 7.56 -6.29
C TYR A 204 14.20 7.61 -6.56
N ILE A 205 13.39 7.88 -5.52
CA ILE A 205 11.94 8.03 -5.68
C ILE A 205 11.66 9.50 -6.03
N PRO A 206 11.17 9.83 -7.24
CA PRO A 206 10.88 11.21 -7.59
C PRO A 206 9.71 11.77 -6.78
N THR A 207 9.65 13.09 -6.65
CA THR A 207 8.44 13.73 -6.10
C THR A 207 7.27 13.47 -7.03
N PRO A 208 6.19 12.82 -6.55
CA PRO A 208 5.10 12.42 -7.42
C PRO A 208 4.30 13.62 -7.90
N THR A 209 3.86 13.56 -9.16
CA THR A 209 2.87 14.49 -9.69
C THR A 209 1.50 14.14 -9.14
N ARG A 210 0.78 15.13 -8.61
CA ARG A 210 -0.53 14.92 -7.97
C ARG A 210 -1.65 15.45 -8.86
N ASP A 211 -2.68 14.63 -9.05
CA ASP A 211 -3.89 14.96 -9.84
C ASP A 211 -4.87 15.81 -9.01
N THR A 212 -4.44 17.01 -8.58
CA THR A 212 -5.25 17.90 -7.75
C THR A 212 -6.38 18.59 -8.52
N ASP A 213 -6.28 18.69 -9.84
CA ASP A 213 -7.28 19.35 -10.70
C ASP A 213 -8.46 18.45 -11.06
N LYS A 214 -8.39 17.16 -10.72
CA LYS A 214 -9.49 16.21 -10.95
C LYS A 214 -10.53 16.26 -9.85
N ASP A 215 -11.68 15.64 -10.09
CA ASP A 215 -12.72 15.47 -9.09
C ASP A 215 -12.22 14.61 -7.92
N PHE A 216 -12.54 15.02 -6.69
CA PHE A 216 -12.11 14.31 -5.47
C PHE A 216 -12.55 12.86 -5.45
N LEU A 217 -11.62 12.00 -5.13
CA LEU A 217 -11.83 10.57 -4.88
C LEU A 217 -10.88 10.06 -3.79
N MET A 218 -11.40 9.37 -2.79
CA MET A 218 -10.64 8.74 -1.72
C MET A 218 -11.23 7.36 -1.38
N PRO A 219 -10.53 6.25 -1.66
CA PRO A 219 -10.92 4.93 -1.18
C PRO A 219 -10.88 4.86 0.35
N ILE A 220 -11.89 4.25 0.95
CA ILE A 220 -11.98 4.08 2.41
C ILE A 220 -11.17 2.85 2.82
N GLU A 221 -10.23 3.06 3.75
CA GLU A 221 -9.35 2.04 4.31
C GLU A 221 -9.85 1.56 5.68
N ASP A 222 -9.99 2.50 6.61
CA ASP A 222 -10.47 2.23 7.97
C ASP A 222 -11.58 3.19 8.40
N ILE A 223 -12.38 2.76 9.40
CA ILE A 223 -13.53 3.50 9.89
C ILE A 223 -13.49 3.52 11.42
N PHE A 224 -13.48 4.72 11.98
CA PHE A 224 -13.46 4.95 13.41
C PHE A 224 -14.71 5.72 13.87
N SER A 225 -15.19 5.39 15.05
CA SER A 225 -16.20 6.20 15.73
C SER A 225 -15.54 6.97 16.88
N ILE A 226 -15.61 8.30 16.84
CA ILE A 226 -15.03 9.15 17.87
C ILE A 226 -16.17 9.76 18.68
N SER A 227 -16.22 9.48 19.99
CA SER A 227 -17.23 10.03 20.90
C SER A 227 -17.27 11.55 20.82
N GLY A 228 -18.47 12.11 20.56
CA GLY A 228 -18.71 13.55 20.44
C GLY A 228 -18.25 14.19 19.10
N ARG A 229 -17.60 13.45 18.19
CA ARG A 229 -17.15 13.97 16.90
C ARG A 229 -17.80 13.27 15.70
N GLY A 230 -18.26 12.03 15.85
CA GLY A 230 -18.91 11.24 14.80
C GLY A 230 -18.02 10.20 14.15
N THR A 231 -18.32 9.84 12.92
CA THR A 231 -17.58 8.86 12.13
C THR A 231 -16.42 9.52 11.41
N VAL A 232 -15.25 8.91 11.53
CA VAL A 232 -14.04 9.27 10.79
C VAL A 232 -13.69 8.12 9.88
N VAL A 233 -13.46 8.39 8.61
CA VAL A 233 -12.94 7.44 7.65
C VAL A 233 -11.54 7.83 7.23
N THR A 234 -10.66 6.86 7.12
CA THR A 234 -9.27 7.09 6.68
C THR A 234 -9.04 6.52 5.31
N GLY A 235 -8.09 7.10 4.60
CA GLY A 235 -7.63 6.64 3.31
C GLY A 235 -6.67 7.63 2.67
N ARG A 236 -6.05 7.20 1.58
CA ARG A 236 -5.27 8.10 0.73
C ARG A 236 -6.18 8.79 -0.27
N VAL A 237 -6.06 10.08 -0.40
CA VAL A 237 -6.73 10.83 -1.49
C VAL A 237 -6.10 10.39 -2.81
N GLU A 238 -6.87 9.71 -3.67
CA GLU A 238 -6.41 9.19 -4.96
C GLU A 238 -6.25 10.33 -5.97
N LYS A 239 -7.24 11.24 -6.03
CA LYS A 239 -7.25 12.41 -6.91
C LYS A 239 -8.12 13.54 -6.33
N GLY A 240 -7.87 14.75 -6.78
CA GLY A 240 -8.62 15.94 -6.40
C GLY A 240 -8.26 16.51 -5.03
N ILE A 241 -9.14 17.34 -4.51
CA ILE A 241 -9.02 18.02 -3.23
C ILE A 241 -10.34 17.91 -2.48
N VAL A 242 -10.27 17.68 -1.16
CA VAL A 242 -11.41 17.71 -0.24
C VAL A 242 -11.19 18.79 0.80
N LYS A 243 -12.21 19.61 1.07
CA LYS A 243 -12.19 20.71 2.05
C LYS A 243 -13.20 20.50 3.15
N VAL A 244 -12.92 21.08 4.30
CA VAL A 244 -13.93 21.18 5.37
C VAL A 244 -15.11 22.00 4.86
N GLY A 245 -16.32 21.44 5.01
CA GLY A 245 -17.57 22.02 4.50
C GLY A 245 -18.05 21.45 3.17
N ASP A 246 -17.22 20.70 2.46
CA ASP A 246 -17.61 20.08 1.19
C ASP A 246 -18.73 19.06 1.37
N THR A 247 -19.65 19.05 0.41
CA THR A 247 -20.62 17.98 0.24
C THR A 247 -19.99 16.90 -0.60
N ILE A 248 -20.01 15.66 -0.12
CA ILE A 248 -19.44 14.49 -0.78
C ILE A 248 -20.42 13.32 -0.80
N GLU A 249 -20.17 12.35 -1.65
CA GLU A 249 -20.90 11.08 -1.69
C GLU A 249 -20.02 9.93 -1.18
N ILE A 250 -20.67 8.94 -0.56
CA ILE A 250 -20.12 7.65 -0.17
C ILE A 250 -20.67 6.64 -1.16
N VAL A 251 -19.80 6.04 -1.99
CA VAL A 251 -20.19 5.20 -3.13
C VAL A 251 -19.54 3.83 -3.05
N GLY A 252 -20.26 2.78 -3.41
CA GLY A 252 -19.74 1.42 -3.52
C GLY A 252 -20.72 0.36 -3.06
N LEU A 253 -20.31 -0.51 -2.17
CA LEU A 253 -20.99 -1.75 -1.76
C LEU A 253 -22.46 -1.62 -1.32
N ARG A 254 -22.92 -0.42 -1.00
CA ARG A 254 -24.29 -0.07 -0.57
C ARG A 254 -24.85 1.08 -1.38
N ASP A 255 -26.10 1.45 -1.09
CA ASP A 255 -26.72 2.63 -1.69
C ASP A 255 -25.89 3.89 -1.43
N THR A 256 -25.74 4.70 -2.48
CA THR A 256 -25.00 5.96 -2.41
C THR A 256 -25.62 6.91 -1.39
N GLN A 257 -24.78 7.44 -0.51
CA GLN A 257 -25.20 8.39 0.52
C GLN A 257 -24.46 9.72 0.33
N THR A 258 -25.15 10.81 0.62
CA THR A 258 -24.58 12.16 0.61
C THR A 258 -24.31 12.61 2.05
N THR A 259 -23.11 13.17 2.29
CA THR A 259 -22.72 13.71 3.59
C THR A 259 -21.89 14.97 3.46
N THR A 260 -21.56 15.61 4.57
CA THR A 260 -20.74 16.81 4.61
C THR A 260 -19.46 16.54 5.40
N VAL A 261 -18.34 16.99 4.91
CA VAL A 261 -17.04 16.95 5.59
C VAL A 261 -17.03 17.98 6.72
N THR A 262 -16.83 17.53 7.96
CA THR A 262 -16.77 18.42 9.14
C THR A 262 -15.36 18.64 9.64
N GLY A 263 -14.39 17.87 9.15
CA GLY A 263 -12.97 18.01 9.47
C GLY A 263 -12.11 17.13 8.58
N VAL A 264 -10.88 17.56 8.38
CA VAL A 264 -9.84 16.79 7.68
C VAL A 264 -8.62 16.79 8.59
N GLU A 265 -8.02 15.62 8.81
CA GLU A 265 -6.87 15.46 9.69
C GLU A 265 -5.83 14.56 9.02
N MET A 266 -4.55 14.87 9.23
CA MET A 266 -3.43 14.02 8.86
C MET A 266 -2.50 13.87 10.08
N PHE A 267 -2.21 12.62 10.48
CA PHE A 267 -1.41 12.33 11.69
C PHE A 267 -1.87 13.09 12.94
N ARG A 268 -3.19 13.16 13.16
CA ARG A 268 -3.85 13.88 14.28
C ARG A 268 -3.72 15.39 14.26
N LYS A 269 -3.14 15.98 13.21
CA LYS A 269 -3.07 17.44 12.99
C LYS A 269 -4.22 17.87 12.09
N GLU A 270 -4.85 19.01 12.40
CA GLU A 270 -5.98 19.53 11.61
C GLU A 270 -5.50 20.14 10.30
N MET A 271 -6.27 19.94 9.25
CA MET A 271 -6.04 20.49 7.92
C MET A 271 -7.29 21.24 7.43
N ASP A 272 -7.08 22.33 6.67
CA ASP A 272 -8.17 23.02 6.00
C ASP A 272 -8.69 22.21 4.78
N GLN A 273 -7.78 21.43 4.15
CA GLN A 273 -8.07 20.58 3.00
C GLN A 273 -7.10 19.40 2.94
N GLY A 274 -7.55 18.28 2.35
CA GLY A 274 -6.72 17.15 1.93
C GLY A 274 -6.58 17.16 0.40
N GLU A 275 -5.39 16.85 -0.09
CA GLU A 275 -5.05 16.86 -1.52
C GLU A 275 -4.64 15.46 -2.00
N ALA A 276 -4.71 15.23 -3.32
CA ALA A 276 -4.24 14.00 -3.93
C ALA A 276 -2.85 13.62 -3.40
N GLY A 277 -2.74 12.39 -2.90
CA GLY A 277 -1.55 11.85 -2.27
C GLY A 277 -1.53 11.92 -0.74
N ASP A 278 -2.37 12.72 -0.09
CA ASP A 278 -2.43 12.79 1.37
C ASP A 278 -3.13 11.56 1.96
N ASN A 279 -2.59 11.02 3.05
CA ASN A 279 -3.28 10.03 3.89
C ASN A 279 -4.05 10.77 4.99
N VAL A 280 -5.36 10.85 4.84
CA VAL A 280 -6.20 11.68 5.71
C VAL A 280 -7.29 10.91 6.42
N GLY A 281 -7.66 11.41 7.58
CA GLY A 281 -8.91 11.09 8.26
C GLY A 281 -9.95 12.17 7.95
N VAL A 282 -11.07 11.78 7.35
CA VAL A 282 -12.19 12.67 7.00
C VAL A 282 -13.33 12.45 7.98
N LEU A 283 -13.74 13.50 8.68
CA LEU A 283 -14.88 13.48 9.61
C LEU A 283 -16.17 13.73 8.84
N LEU A 284 -17.14 12.85 9.02
CA LEU A 284 -18.42 12.85 8.29
C LEU A 284 -19.58 13.26 9.20
N ARG A 285 -20.45 14.16 8.69
CA ARG A 285 -21.62 14.63 9.42
C ARG A 285 -22.75 13.63 9.34
N GLY A 286 -23.28 13.20 10.51
CA GLY A 286 -24.50 12.40 10.59
C GLY A 286 -24.39 10.99 10.03
N THR A 287 -23.22 10.56 9.62
CA THR A 287 -22.94 9.22 9.12
C THR A 287 -22.58 8.32 10.29
N LYS A 288 -23.23 7.17 10.40
CA LYS A 288 -22.90 6.16 11.41
C LYS A 288 -21.82 5.22 10.90
N LYS A 289 -21.08 4.58 11.83
CA LYS A 289 -20.03 3.62 11.47
C LYS A 289 -20.57 2.44 10.64
N GLU A 290 -21.77 1.98 10.97
CA GLU A 290 -22.46 0.88 10.27
C GLU A 290 -22.94 1.22 8.85
N ASP A 291 -22.98 2.49 8.48
CA ASP A 291 -23.41 2.95 7.14
C ASP A 291 -22.24 2.94 6.14
N VAL A 292 -21.03 2.78 6.63
CA VAL A 292 -19.80 2.85 5.83
C VAL A 292 -19.00 1.56 5.97
N GLU A 293 -18.44 1.08 4.85
CA GLU A 293 -17.59 -0.10 4.84
C GLU A 293 -16.26 0.19 4.13
N ARG A 294 -15.21 -0.52 4.55
CA ARG A 294 -13.95 -0.56 3.82
C ARG A 294 -14.22 -1.02 2.38
N GLY A 295 -13.62 -0.32 1.42
CA GLY A 295 -13.82 -0.60 0.00
C GLY A 295 -14.83 0.30 -0.69
N MET A 296 -15.66 1.02 0.06
CA MET A 296 -16.39 2.16 -0.48
C MET A 296 -15.44 3.33 -0.74
N VAL A 297 -15.89 4.33 -1.49
CA VAL A 297 -15.11 5.53 -1.76
C VAL A 297 -15.85 6.78 -1.31
N LEU A 298 -15.10 7.79 -0.85
CA LEU A 298 -15.57 9.17 -0.76
C LEU A 298 -15.27 9.87 -2.09
N CYS A 299 -16.24 10.56 -2.63
CA CYS A 299 -16.05 11.25 -3.90
C CYS A 299 -16.85 12.58 -3.99
N LYS A 300 -16.47 13.40 -4.95
CA LYS A 300 -17.31 14.55 -5.35
C LYS A 300 -18.65 14.03 -5.84
N PRO A 301 -19.78 14.69 -5.52
CA PRO A 301 -21.10 14.23 -5.94
C PRO A 301 -21.19 13.97 -7.45
N LYS A 302 -21.66 12.75 -7.80
CA LYS A 302 -21.87 12.27 -9.18
C LYS A 302 -20.60 12.11 -10.03
N SER A 303 -19.41 12.11 -9.42
CA SER A 303 -18.15 11.94 -10.14
C SER A 303 -17.80 10.47 -10.43
N ILE A 304 -18.33 9.55 -9.66
CA ILE A 304 -18.19 8.10 -9.87
C ILE A 304 -19.47 7.39 -9.45
N THR A 305 -19.76 6.26 -10.09
CA THR A 305 -20.94 5.42 -9.82
C THR A 305 -20.54 4.00 -9.47
N PRO A 306 -21.38 3.28 -8.69
CA PRO A 306 -21.12 1.88 -8.41
C PRO A 306 -21.56 1.01 -9.59
N HIS A 307 -20.79 0.00 -9.91
CA HIS A 307 -21.01 -0.89 -11.05
C HIS A 307 -20.80 -2.35 -10.65
N THR A 308 -21.56 -3.24 -11.31
CA THR A 308 -21.44 -4.69 -11.13
C THR A 308 -20.87 -5.37 -12.37
N LYS A 309 -20.92 -4.76 -13.55
CA LYS A 309 -20.53 -5.42 -14.80
C LYS A 309 -19.62 -4.55 -15.66
N PHE A 310 -18.51 -5.14 -16.11
CA PHE A 310 -17.53 -4.44 -16.93
C PHE A 310 -16.76 -5.40 -17.85
N GLU A 311 -16.17 -4.86 -18.91
CA GLU A 311 -15.15 -5.51 -19.73
C GLU A 311 -13.76 -5.15 -19.21
N ALA A 312 -12.83 -6.08 -19.29
CA ALA A 312 -11.45 -5.86 -18.86
C ALA A 312 -10.45 -6.58 -19.77
N GLU A 313 -9.26 -6.03 -19.85
CA GLU A 313 -8.08 -6.71 -20.37
C GLU A 313 -7.30 -7.27 -19.19
N VAL A 314 -7.01 -8.57 -19.21
CA VAL A 314 -6.36 -9.26 -18.09
C VAL A 314 -5.18 -10.09 -18.56
N TYR A 315 -4.16 -10.15 -17.74
CA TYR A 315 -3.04 -11.07 -17.83
C TYR A 315 -3.18 -12.13 -16.75
N ILE A 316 -3.07 -13.40 -17.14
CA ILE A 316 -3.16 -14.54 -16.23
C ILE A 316 -1.75 -15.03 -15.91
N LEU A 317 -1.38 -14.96 -14.65
CA LEU A 317 -0.04 -15.33 -14.19
C LEU A 317 0.27 -16.80 -14.45
N THR A 318 1.47 -17.08 -14.90
CA THR A 318 2.02 -18.43 -15.05
C THR A 318 2.30 -19.07 -13.69
N LYS A 319 2.55 -20.40 -13.70
CA LYS A 319 2.98 -21.12 -12.49
C LYS A 319 4.28 -20.56 -11.91
N ASP A 320 5.23 -20.20 -12.77
CA ASP A 320 6.54 -19.70 -12.37
C ASP A 320 6.44 -18.31 -11.75
N GLU A 321 5.45 -17.51 -12.14
CA GLU A 321 5.07 -16.24 -11.53
C GLU A 321 4.23 -16.41 -10.24
N GLY A 322 4.06 -17.62 -9.73
CA GLY A 322 3.24 -17.92 -8.54
C GLY A 322 1.74 -18.03 -8.81
N GLY A 323 1.32 -17.96 -10.07
CA GLY A 323 -0.06 -18.02 -10.50
C GLY A 323 -0.62 -19.44 -10.63
N ARG A 324 -1.49 -19.61 -11.61
CA ARG A 324 -2.16 -20.90 -11.90
C ARG A 324 -1.26 -21.83 -12.71
N HIS A 325 -1.53 -23.13 -12.59
CA HIS A 325 -0.94 -24.19 -13.44
C HIS A 325 -1.97 -24.88 -14.32
N THR A 326 -3.26 -24.53 -14.18
CA THR A 326 -4.37 -25.08 -14.96
C THR A 326 -5.16 -23.97 -15.63
N PRO A 327 -5.75 -24.23 -16.80
CA PRO A 327 -6.65 -23.28 -17.45
C PRO A 327 -7.91 -23.03 -16.62
N PHE A 328 -8.63 -21.96 -16.94
CA PHE A 328 -9.98 -21.74 -16.46
C PHE A 328 -10.95 -21.56 -17.64
N PHE A 329 -12.22 -21.75 -17.35
CA PHE A 329 -13.31 -21.76 -18.31
C PHE A 329 -14.34 -20.68 -17.98
N ASN A 330 -15.36 -20.54 -18.83
CA ASN A 330 -16.51 -19.70 -18.54
C ASN A 330 -17.10 -19.98 -17.15
N ASN A 331 -17.61 -18.93 -16.50
CA ASN A 331 -18.16 -18.96 -15.14
C ASN A 331 -17.11 -19.23 -14.04
N TYR A 332 -15.83 -19.04 -14.32
CA TYR A 332 -14.79 -18.97 -13.28
C TYR A 332 -15.10 -17.85 -12.31
N ARG A 333 -15.00 -18.11 -10.99
CA ARG A 333 -15.46 -17.19 -9.93
C ARG A 333 -14.35 -16.88 -8.93
N PRO A 334 -13.35 -16.09 -9.31
CA PRO A 334 -12.30 -15.61 -8.40
C PRO A 334 -12.76 -14.39 -7.58
N GLN A 335 -11.85 -13.89 -6.74
CA GLN A 335 -11.97 -12.60 -6.07
C GLN A 335 -11.27 -11.51 -6.88
N PHE A 336 -11.95 -10.38 -7.02
CA PHE A 336 -11.43 -9.17 -7.65
C PHE A 336 -11.06 -8.16 -6.58
N TYR A 337 -9.79 -7.81 -6.52
CA TYR A 337 -9.26 -6.82 -5.59
C TYR A 337 -9.18 -5.48 -6.29
N VAL A 338 -10.02 -4.56 -5.89
CA VAL A 338 -10.13 -3.21 -6.47
C VAL A 338 -9.94 -2.18 -5.37
N ARG A 339 -8.93 -1.33 -5.47
CA ARG A 339 -8.59 -0.35 -4.42
C ARG A 339 -8.48 -1.05 -3.04
N THR A 340 -9.39 -0.71 -2.11
CA THR A 340 -9.37 -1.24 -0.74
C THR A 340 -10.37 -2.38 -0.50
N THR A 341 -11.07 -2.84 -1.54
CA THR A 341 -12.07 -3.93 -1.44
C THR A 341 -11.67 -5.19 -2.21
N ASP A 342 -12.30 -6.28 -1.86
CA ASP A 342 -12.33 -7.52 -2.63
C ASP A 342 -13.77 -7.98 -2.80
N VAL A 343 -14.14 -8.33 -4.03
CA VAL A 343 -15.47 -8.80 -4.38
C VAL A 343 -15.36 -10.01 -5.28
N THR A 344 -16.17 -11.04 -5.01
CA THR A 344 -16.28 -12.19 -5.90
C THR A 344 -17.00 -11.79 -7.18
N GLY A 345 -16.50 -12.24 -8.32
CA GLY A 345 -17.15 -12.02 -9.61
C GLY A 345 -17.07 -13.24 -10.50
N SER A 346 -17.98 -13.36 -11.44
CA SER A 346 -17.95 -14.38 -12.48
C SER A 346 -17.33 -13.82 -13.77
N ILE A 347 -16.50 -14.64 -14.42
CA ILE A 347 -15.86 -14.32 -15.69
C ILE A 347 -16.63 -14.97 -16.84
N THR A 348 -16.95 -14.18 -17.85
CA THR A 348 -17.43 -14.62 -19.15
C THR A 348 -16.35 -14.36 -20.18
N LEU A 349 -15.97 -15.40 -20.93
CA LEU A 349 -14.98 -15.34 -21.99
C LEU A 349 -15.60 -14.81 -23.29
N ALA A 350 -14.79 -14.20 -24.14
CA ALA A 350 -15.23 -13.75 -25.47
C ALA A 350 -15.73 -14.92 -26.32
N ALA A 351 -16.65 -14.64 -27.23
CA ALA A 351 -17.19 -15.65 -28.15
C ALA A 351 -16.05 -16.33 -28.96
N GLY A 352 -16.03 -17.64 -28.93
CA GLY A 352 -14.98 -18.45 -29.58
C GLY A 352 -13.78 -18.78 -28.68
N THR A 353 -13.72 -18.26 -27.46
CA THR A 353 -12.72 -18.64 -26.47
C THR A 353 -13.30 -19.70 -25.53
N GLU A 354 -12.80 -20.92 -25.59
CA GLU A 354 -13.28 -22.00 -24.72
C GLU A 354 -12.62 -21.97 -23.34
N MET A 355 -11.35 -21.65 -23.28
CA MET A 355 -10.54 -21.60 -22.05
C MET A 355 -9.46 -20.53 -22.13
N VAL A 356 -8.91 -20.19 -20.98
CA VAL A 356 -7.77 -19.27 -20.82
C VAL A 356 -6.65 -20.00 -20.09
N MET A 357 -5.45 -19.94 -20.65
CA MET A 357 -4.25 -20.58 -20.11
C MET A 357 -3.46 -19.60 -19.22
N PRO A 358 -2.71 -20.10 -18.24
CA PRO A 358 -1.68 -19.30 -17.59
C PRO A 358 -0.69 -18.73 -18.63
N GLY A 359 -0.40 -17.42 -18.52
CA GLY A 359 0.41 -16.67 -19.50
C GLY A 359 -0.37 -15.92 -20.56
N ASP A 360 -1.68 -16.15 -20.66
CA ASP A 360 -2.51 -15.47 -21.65
C ASP A 360 -2.84 -14.02 -21.27
N ASN A 361 -2.86 -13.16 -22.29
CA ASN A 361 -3.52 -11.87 -22.27
C ASN A 361 -4.87 -11.99 -22.94
N VAL A 362 -5.96 -11.69 -22.24
CA VAL A 362 -7.32 -11.94 -22.73
C VAL A 362 -8.29 -10.84 -22.32
N LYS A 363 -9.27 -10.59 -23.21
CA LYS A 363 -10.44 -9.77 -22.87
C LYS A 363 -11.50 -10.63 -22.21
N ILE A 364 -12.01 -10.17 -21.07
CA ILE A 364 -13.06 -10.84 -20.32
C ILE A 364 -14.20 -9.87 -20.00
N THR A 365 -15.39 -10.41 -19.78
CA THR A 365 -16.48 -9.71 -19.13
C THR A 365 -16.60 -10.21 -17.70
N VAL A 366 -16.64 -9.29 -16.74
CA VAL A 366 -16.77 -9.60 -15.32
C VAL A 366 -18.12 -9.14 -14.81
N GLU A 367 -18.76 -10.00 -14.01
CA GLU A 367 -19.98 -9.67 -13.28
C GLU A 367 -19.76 -9.92 -11.79
N LEU A 368 -19.68 -8.83 -11.01
CA LEU A 368 -19.43 -8.83 -9.57
C LEU A 368 -20.73 -9.17 -8.81
N ILE A 369 -20.60 -9.81 -7.64
CA ILE A 369 -21.74 -10.10 -6.76
C ILE A 369 -22.25 -8.89 -5.97
N ALA A 370 -21.45 -7.82 -5.89
CA ALA A 370 -21.78 -6.57 -5.23
C ALA A 370 -21.28 -5.39 -6.06
N PRO A 371 -21.98 -4.23 -5.99
CA PRO A 371 -21.54 -3.04 -6.72
C PRO A 371 -20.25 -2.46 -6.14
N VAL A 372 -19.33 -2.02 -6.99
CA VAL A 372 -18.08 -1.38 -6.62
C VAL A 372 -17.93 -0.08 -7.40
N ALA A 373 -17.39 0.96 -6.77
CA ALA A 373 -17.08 2.21 -7.44
C ALA A 373 -15.96 1.97 -8.48
N LEU A 374 -16.33 2.01 -9.76
CA LEU A 374 -15.45 1.70 -10.90
C LEU A 374 -15.50 2.82 -11.95
N GLU A 375 -14.41 2.96 -12.65
CA GLU A 375 -14.28 3.80 -13.85
C GLU A 375 -13.39 3.10 -14.87
N ASP A 376 -13.47 3.48 -16.13
CA ASP A 376 -12.56 3.00 -17.17
C ASP A 376 -11.11 3.31 -16.76
N GLY A 377 -10.22 2.34 -16.94
CA GLY A 377 -8.82 2.43 -16.51
C GLY A 377 -8.55 1.96 -15.08
N THR A 378 -9.59 1.63 -14.29
CA THR A 378 -9.39 1.07 -12.93
C THR A 378 -8.62 -0.25 -13.02
N ARG A 379 -7.51 -0.35 -12.28
CA ARG A 379 -6.71 -1.57 -12.15
C ARG A 379 -7.26 -2.47 -11.06
N PHE A 380 -7.08 -3.77 -11.24
CA PHE A 380 -7.47 -4.77 -10.25
C PHE A 380 -6.57 -6.00 -10.30
N ALA A 381 -6.51 -6.72 -9.18
CA ALA A 381 -5.89 -8.04 -9.10
C ALA A 381 -6.97 -9.13 -9.03
N ILE A 382 -6.67 -10.30 -9.60
CA ILE A 382 -7.52 -11.49 -9.54
C ILE A 382 -6.84 -12.49 -8.59
N ARG A 383 -7.59 -12.97 -7.60
CA ARG A 383 -7.06 -13.91 -6.60
C ARG A 383 -7.96 -15.14 -6.44
N GLU A 384 -7.32 -16.27 -6.17
CA GLU A 384 -7.96 -17.55 -5.90
C GLU A 384 -7.15 -18.32 -4.84
N GLY A 385 -7.82 -18.84 -3.81
CA GLY A 385 -7.17 -19.69 -2.80
C GLY A 385 -5.97 -19.05 -2.11
N GLY A 386 -6.03 -17.73 -1.87
CA GLY A 386 -4.94 -16.98 -1.23
C GLY A 386 -3.79 -16.58 -2.16
N ARG A 387 -3.87 -16.88 -3.48
CA ARG A 387 -2.83 -16.55 -4.48
C ARG A 387 -3.34 -15.53 -5.48
N THR A 388 -2.47 -14.65 -5.93
CA THR A 388 -2.74 -13.81 -7.09
C THR A 388 -2.58 -14.66 -8.35
N VAL A 389 -3.64 -14.70 -9.16
CA VAL A 389 -3.68 -15.53 -10.38
C VAL A 389 -3.74 -14.69 -11.65
N GLY A 390 -3.90 -13.40 -11.52
CA GLY A 390 -3.90 -12.47 -12.64
C GLY A 390 -4.08 -11.03 -12.21
N SER A 391 -3.95 -10.13 -13.16
CA SER A 391 -4.23 -8.70 -13.00
C SER A 391 -4.87 -8.16 -14.26
N GLY A 392 -5.59 -7.05 -14.14
CA GLY A 392 -6.26 -6.45 -15.28
C GLY A 392 -6.59 -4.98 -15.10
N VAL A 393 -7.11 -4.43 -16.18
CA VAL A 393 -7.57 -3.05 -16.26
C VAL A 393 -8.99 -3.05 -16.83
N VAL A 394 -9.89 -2.30 -16.20
CA VAL A 394 -11.25 -2.07 -16.71
C VAL A 394 -11.15 -1.32 -18.03
N SER A 395 -11.60 -1.94 -19.10
CA SER A 395 -11.60 -1.31 -20.44
C SER A 395 -12.91 -0.61 -20.76
N LYS A 396 -14.01 -1.08 -20.16
CA LYS A 396 -15.35 -0.50 -20.39
C LYS A 396 -16.34 -0.91 -19.30
N ILE A 397 -17.04 0.05 -18.75
CA ILE A 397 -18.19 -0.18 -17.86
C ILE A 397 -19.41 -0.56 -18.67
N LEU A 398 -20.18 -1.59 -18.21
CA LEU A 398 -21.39 -2.09 -18.87
C LEU A 398 -22.66 -1.78 -18.05
N SER A 399 -22.64 -1.96 -16.70
CA SER A 399 -23.76 -1.64 -15.81
C SER A 399 -23.32 -1.50 -14.36
#